data_7835f8f147a8d5c01b8bc5a585c817ad
#
_entry.id   7835f8f147a8d5c01b8bc5a585c817ad
#
_cell.length_a   1.000
_cell.length_b   1.000
_cell.length_c   1.000
_cell.angle_alpha   90.00
_cell.angle_beta   90.00
_cell.angle_gamma   90.00
#
_symmetry.space_group_name_H-M   'P 1'
#
loop_
_entity.id
_entity.type
_entity.pdbx_description
1 polymer ?
#
loop_
_entity_poly.entity_id
_entity_poly.type
_entity_poly.pdbx_seq_one_letter_code
_entity_poly.pdbx_strand_id
1 'polypeptide(L)'
;RTIRQRGQGLSGSFYADYNQGHAGKGNEGITLNYRTGGLDIFAKTYFRESNSYSTNQTITQMQTSSLWESHSDQKTTGRDNYFNGEIGLNYELNENQSLGVRYAPEQNIGEYQNTSISSTDMYRDGVLVDQLESDARNSGKKGLEHAVNAYYTGTFGKWDIDFNADFYQGRNRNEQIVL
;
A
#
# COMPACT_ATOMS: atom_id res chain seq x y z
N ARG A 1 -29.17 22.53 -19.05
CA ARG A 1 -27.78 22.03 -19.02
C ARG A 1 -26.94 23.06 -18.25
N THR A 2 -26.68 22.80 -16.98
CA THR A 2 -25.91 23.73 -16.13
C THR A 2 -24.45 23.56 -16.54
N ILE A 3 -23.90 24.57 -17.20
CA ILE A 3 -22.44 24.62 -17.46
C ILE A 3 -21.80 24.90 -16.10
N ARG A 4 -21.21 23.90 -15.47
CA ARG A 4 -20.29 24.11 -14.34
C ARG A 4 -19.09 24.88 -14.91
N GLN A 5 -18.96 26.16 -14.61
CA GLN A 5 -17.70 26.87 -14.76
C GLN A 5 -16.67 26.15 -13.87
N ARG A 6 -15.82 25.37 -14.49
CA ARG A 6 -14.68 24.77 -13.79
C ARG A 6 -13.70 25.91 -13.48
N GLY A 7 -13.45 26.16 -12.19
CA GLY A 7 -12.55 27.22 -11.77
C GLY A 7 -11.17 27.08 -12.42
N GLN A 8 -10.65 28.17 -12.97
CA GLN A 8 -9.28 28.23 -13.48
C GLN A 8 -8.32 28.61 -12.36
N GLY A 9 -7.06 28.20 -12.45
CA GLY A 9 -6.01 28.52 -11.50
C GLY A 9 -5.46 27.30 -10.77
N LEU A 10 -4.70 27.58 -9.72
CA LEU A 10 -4.09 26.58 -8.84
C LEU A 10 -4.98 26.32 -7.65
N SER A 11 -5.17 25.04 -7.34
CA SER A 11 -5.84 24.56 -6.12
C SER A 11 -5.06 23.38 -5.55
N GLY A 12 -5.21 23.12 -4.26
CA GLY A 12 -4.56 21.97 -3.65
C GLY A 12 -5.03 21.74 -2.23
N SER A 13 -4.63 20.61 -1.69
CA SER A 13 -4.86 20.22 -0.31
C SER A 13 -3.64 19.49 0.25
N PHE A 14 -3.47 19.62 1.54
CA PHE A 14 -2.51 18.88 2.34
C PHE A 14 -3.24 18.20 3.47
N TYR A 15 -2.84 16.99 3.80
CA TYR A 15 -3.27 16.33 5.02
C TYR A 15 -2.07 15.61 5.66
N ALA A 16 -2.12 15.50 6.99
CA ALA A 16 -1.21 14.69 7.77
C ALA A 16 -1.96 14.13 8.96
N ASP A 17 -1.75 12.88 9.27
CA ASP A 17 -2.24 12.25 10.48
C ASP A 17 -1.14 11.40 11.13
N TYR A 18 -1.18 11.32 12.44
CA TYR A 18 -0.29 10.49 13.22
C TYR A 18 -1.06 9.78 14.33
N ASN A 19 -0.86 8.48 14.44
CA ASN A 19 -1.48 7.64 15.45
C ASN A 19 -0.40 6.97 16.28
N GLN A 20 -0.43 7.20 17.59
CA GLN A 20 0.51 6.61 18.55
C GLN A 20 -0.21 5.55 19.38
N GLY A 21 0.13 4.28 19.11
CA GLY A 21 -0.24 3.14 19.94
C GLY A 21 1.02 2.46 20.49
N HIS A 22 1.05 1.13 20.55
CA HIS A 22 2.29 0.37 20.80
C HIS A 22 3.30 0.54 19.66
N ALA A 23 2.81 0.89 18.49
CA ALA A 23 3.60 1.21 17.30
C ALA A 23 3.03 2.45 16.61
N GLY A 24 3.88 3.42 16.28
CA GLY A 24 3.50 4.65 15.61
C GLY A 24 3.14 4.42 14.13
N LYS A 25 2.14 5.17 13.66
CA LYS A 25 1.74 5.19 12.25
C LYS A 25 1.52 6.64 11.84
N GLY A 26 2.03 7.00 10.66
CA GLY A 26 1.83 8.31 10.08
C GLY A 26 1.41 8.23 8.63
N ASN A 27 0.56 9.15 8.20
CA ASN A 27 0.17 9.32 6.81
C ASN A 27 0.24 10.78 6.45
N GLU A 28 0.80 11.07 5.28
CA GLU A 28 0.92 12.43 4.75
C GLU A 28 0.56 12.42 3.27
N GLY A 29 -0.10 13.47 2.81
CA GLY A 29 -0.45 13.59 1.41
C GLY A 29 -0.63 15.02 0.95
N ILE A 30 -0.28 15.24 -0.31
CA ILE A 30 -0.43 16.53 -1.01
C ILE A 30 -1.15 16.26 -2.31
N THR A 31 -2.14 17.10 -2.62
CA THR A 31 -2.80 17.13 -3.91
C THR A 31 -2.71 18.55 -4.47
N LEU A 32 -2.27 18.68 -5.70
CA LEU A 32 -2.20 19.94 -6.44
C LEU A 32 -2.92 19.79 -7.77
N ASN A 33 -3.68 20.78 -8.14
CA ASN A 33 -4.36 20.86 -9.44
C ASN A 33 -4.15 22.25 -10.02
N TYR A 34 -3.74 22.32 -11.26
CA TYR A 34 -3.64 23.55 -12.02
C TYR A 34 -4.45 23.44 -13.29
N ARG A 35 -5.35 24.38 -13.50
CA ARG A 35 -6.22 24.43 -14.67
C ARG A 35 -6.16 25.77 -15.37
N THR A 36 -5.97 25.76 -16.67
CA THR A 36 -6.03 26.93 -17.53
C THR A 36 -6.52 26.58 -18.93
N GLY A 37 -7.55 27.25 -19.42
CA GLY A 37 -8.19 26.88 -20.69
C GLY A 37 -8.61 25.41 -20.74
N GLY A 38 -8.19 24.68 -21.78
CA GLY A 38 -8.41 23.24 -21.92
C GLY A 38 -7.37 22.36 -21.20
N LEU A 39 -6.37 22.96 -20.54
CA LEU A 39 -5.31 22.23 -19.84
C LEU A 39 -5.64 22.01 -18.38
N ASP A 40 -5.48 20.77 -17.91
CA ASP A 40 -5.62 20.36 -16.51
C ASP A 40 -4.41 19.51 -16.11
N ILE A 41 -3.58 20.04 -15.20
CA ILE A 41 -2.41 19.34 -14.67
C ILE A 41 -2.71 19.02 -13.21
N PHE A 42 -2.45 17.79 -12.80
CA PHE A 42 -2.59 17.38 -11.42
C PHE A 42 -1.36 16.62 -10.93
N ALA A 43 -1.09 16.77 -9.65
CA ALA A 43 -0.08 16.01 -8.93
C ALA A 43 -0.62 15.60 -7.56
N LYS A 44 -0.36 14.35 -7.17
CA LYS A 44 -0.69 13.82 -5.87
C LYS A 44 0.51 13.07 -5.32
N THR A 45 0.72 13.18 -4.03
CA THR A 45 1.70 12.35 -3.31
C THR A 45 1.06 11.82 -2.04
N TYR A 46 1.44 10.61 -1.70
CA TYR A 46 1.04 9.96 -0.47
C TYR A 46 2.24 9.25 0.11
N PHE A 47 2.49 9.50 1.39
CA PHE A 47 3.51 8.81 2.16
C PHE A 47 2.86 8.18 3.40
N ARG A 48 3.27 6.96 3.72
CA ARG A 48 2.84 6.23 4.91
C ARG A 48 4.04 5.62 5.61
N GLU A 49 4.17 5.89 6.89
CA GLU A 49 4.98 5.12 7.81
C GLU A 49 4.06 4.23 8.66
N SER A 50 4.31 2.94 8.68
CA SER A 50 3.50 1.99 9.44
C SER A 50 4.39 1.04 10.21
N ASN A 51 4.38 1.18 11.53
CA ASN A 51 4.93 0.19 12.43
C ASN A 51 3.78 -0.65 12.99
N SER A 52 3.97 -1.95 13.12
CA SER A 52 2.97 -2.86 13.67
C SER A 52 3.53 -3.64 14.86
N TYR A 53 2.65 -3.89 15.80
CA TYR A 53 2.93 -4.70 16.98
C TYR A 53 1.68 -5.53 17.27
N SER A 54 1.84 -6.83 17.41
CA SER A 54 0.77 -7.71 17.87
C SER A 54 1.31 -8.81 18.75
N THR A 55 0.50 -9.23 19.70
CA THR A 55 0.73 -10.41 20.52
C THR A 55 -0.45 -11.34 20.35
N ASN A 56 -0.18 -12.63 20.26
CA ASN A 56 -1.20 -13.65 20.19
C ASN A 56 -0.86 -14.77 21.18
N GLN A 57 -1.84 -15.18 21.96
CA GLN A 57 -1.74 -16.34 22.87
C GLN A 57 -2.73 -17.39 22.40
N THR A 58 -2.24 -18.60 22.24
CA THR A 58 -3.08 -19.73 21.79
C THR A 58 -2.88 -20.91 22.73
N ILE A 59 -3.98 -21.43 23.24
CA ILE A 59 -4.00 -22.68 24.01
C ILE A 59 -4.75 -23.71 23.19
N THR A 60 -4.11 -24.81 22.90
CA THR A 60 -4.70 -25.95 22.20
C THR A 60 -4.69 -27.16 23.11
N GLN A 61 -5.82 -27.82 23.22
CA GLN A 61 -5.99 -29.04 24.05
C GLN A 61 -6.40 -30.21 23.15
N MET A 62 -5.80 -31.37 23.39
CA MET A 62 -6.12 -32.60 22.69
C MET A 62 -6.22 -33.74 23.71
N GLN A 63 -7.40 -34.34 23.84
CA GLN A 63 -7.63 -35.50 24.70
C GLN A 63 -7.39 -36.78 23.90
N THR A 64 -6.46 -37.59 24.39
CA THR A 64 -6.20 -38.96 23.91
C THR A 64 -6.27 -39.91 25.10
N SER A 65 -5.35 -40.84 25.27
CA SER A 65 -5.14 -41.58 26.53
C SER A 65 -4.57 -40.67 27.63
N SER A 66 -4.03 -39.53 27.27
CA SER A 66 -3.52 -38.44 28.10
C SER A 66 -4.08 -37.11 27.60
N LEU A 67 -4.17 -36.10 28.48
CA LEU A 67 -4.45 -34.73 28.09
C LEU A 67 -3.16 -34.05 27.61
N TRP A 68 -3.16 -33.63 26.36
CA TRP A 68 -2.09 -32.83 25.79
C TRP A 68 -2.54 -31.36 25.69
N GLU A 69 -1.69 -30.45 26.10
CA GLU A 69 -1.92 -29.03 26.02
C GLU A 69 -0.70 -28.37 25.37
N SER A 70 -0.96 -27.42 24.48
CA SER A 70 0.06 -26.57 23.87
C SER A 70 -0.29 -25.11 24.18
N HIS A 71 0.61 -24.42 24.87
CA HIS A 71 0.49 -23.00 25.19
C HIS A 71 1.49 -22.25 24.32
N SER A 72 1.02 -21.46 23.37
CA SER A 72 1.85 -20.72 22.44
C SER A 72 1.67 -19.23 22.61
N ASP A 73 2.75 -18.53 22.89
CA ASP A 73 2.85 -17.08 22.91
C ASP A 73 3.59 -16.60 21.67
N GLN A 74 3.00 -15.70 20.91
CA GLN A 74 3.58 -15.13 19.70
C GLN A 74 3.60 -13.62 19.80
N LYS A 75 4.75 -13.02 19.47
CA LYS A 75 4.94 -11.59 19.32
C LYS A 75 5.37 -11.28 17.89
N THR A 76 4.64 -10.40 17.24
CA THR A 76 4.95 -9.96 15.88
C THR A 76 5.19 -8.46 15.87
N THR A 77 6.30 -8.05 15.28
CA THR A 77 6.63 -6.65 15.02
C THR A 77 6.88 -6.46 13.54
N GLY A 78 6.41 -5.34 13.00
CA GLY A 78 6.59 -5.04 11.59
C GLY A 78 6.87 -3.56 11.34
N ARG A 79 7.54 -3.28 10.23
CA ARG A 79 7.77 -1.93 9.70
C ARG A 79 7.55 -1.94 8.20
N ASP A 80 6.76 -0.98 7.74
CA ASP A 80 6.47 -0.77 6.33
C ASP A 80 6.36 0.74 6.04
N ASN A 81 7.18 1.26 5.15
CA ASN A 81 7.15 2.63 4.69
C ASN A 81 6.79 2.62 3.20
N TYR A 82 5.79 3.39 2.85
CA TYR A 82 5.20 3.36 1.53
C TYR A 82 5.08 4.76 0.96
N PHE A 83 5.45 4.90 -0.30
CA PHE A 83 5.26 6.10 -1.10
C PHE A 83 4.44 5.78 -2.34
N ASN A 84 3.48 6.63 -2.64
CA ASN A 84 2.74 6.65 -3.88
C ASN A 84 2.71 8.07 -4.43
N GLY A 85 3.01 8.21 -5.70
CA GLY A 85 2.92 9.46 -6.43
C GLY A 85 1.99 9.33 -7.63
N GLU A 86 1.44 10.43 -8.07
CA GLU A 86 0.68 10.52 -9.31
C GLU A 86 0.87 11.92 -9.90
N ILE A 87 1.24 11.99 -11.16
CA ILE A 87 1.25 13.22 -11.93
C ILE A 87 0.56 12.96 -13.26
N GLY A 88 -0.29 13.86 -13.68
CA GLY A 88 -1.01 13.72 -14.93
C GLY A 88 -1.35 15.05 -15.57
N LEU A 89 -1.66 14.94 -16.83
CA LEU A 89 -2.06 16.04 -17.69
C LEU A 89 -3.24 15.57 -18.53
N ASN A 90 -4.30 16.38 -18.52
CA ASN A 90 -5.42 16.25 -19.45
C ASN A 90 -5.51 17.51 -20.29
N TYR A 91 -5.76 17.35 -21.58
CA TYR A 91 -5.88 18.45 -22.50
C TYR A 91 -7.09 18.30 -23.41
N GLU A 92 -8.02 19.25 -23.32
CA GLU A 92 -9.16 19.39 -24.21
C GLU A 92 -8.72 20.14 -25.47
N LEU A 93 -8.47 19.42 -26.58
CA LEU A 93 -8.08 19.99 -27.87
C LEU A 93 -9.20 20.88 -28.41
N ASN A 94 -10.44 20.43 -28.26
CA ASN A 94 -11.67 21.12 -28.58
C ASN A 94 -12.87 20.44 -27.88
N GLU A 95 -14.09 20.86 -28.15
CA GLU A 95 -15.31 20.31 -27.52
C GLU A 95 -15.53 18.81 -27.77
N ASN A 96 -14.90 18.25 -28.81
CA ASN A 96 -15.10 16.87 -29.25
C ASN A 96 -13.84 16.00 -29.07
N GLN A 97 -12.73 16.56 -28.62
CA GLN A 97 -11.46 15.81 -28.56
C GLN A 97 -10.72 16.13 -27.28
N SER A 98 -10.24 15.11 -26.61
CA SER A 98 -9.37 15.21 -25.43
C SER A 98 -8.31 14.14 -25.43
N LEU A 99 -7.18 14.45 -24.80
CA LEU A 99 -6.11 13.49 -24.54
C LEU A 99 -5.55 13.70 -23.13
N GLY A 100 -4.89 12.66 -22.63
CA GLY A 100 -4.21 12.77 -21.35
C GLY A 100 -3.14 11.72 -21.19
N VAL A 101 -2.26 12.01 -20.25
CA VAL A 101 -1.23 11.10 -19.78
C VAL A 101 -1.14 11.17 -18.26
N ARG A 102 -0.92 10.03 -17.66
CA ARG A 102 -0.75 9.87 -16.22
C ARG A 102 0.45 8.98 -15.94
N TYR A 103 1.28 9.40 -15.02
CA TYR A 103 2.36 8.60 -14.47
C TYR A 103 2.15 8.43 -12.96
N ALA A 104 2.18 7.20 -12.49
CA ALA A 104 1.95 6.85 -11.09
C ALA A 104 3.10 5.96 -10.58
N PRO A 105 4.15 6.54 -10.00
CA PRO A 105 5.19 5.79 -9.30
C PRO A 105 4.70 5.31 -7.94
N GLU A 106 5.11 4.08 -7.59
CA GLU A 106 4.85 3.47 -6.30
C GLU A 106 6.11 2.79 -5.76
N GLN A 107 6.40 2.96 -4.48
CA GLN A 107 7.56 2.34 -3.86
C GLN A 107 7.36 2.10 -2.36
N ASN A 108 7.78 0.93 -1.87
CA ASN A 108 8.11 0.80 -0.45
C ASN A 108 9.49 1.41 -0.20
N ILE A 109 9.54 2.41 0.71
CA ILE A 109 10.77 3.11 1.04
C ILE A 109 11.57 2.27 2.05
N GLY A 110 12.75 1.83 1.61
CA GLY A 110 13.59 0.93 2.39
C GLY A 110 13.14 -0.52 2.28
N GLU A 111 13.50 -1.29 3.27
CA GLU A 111 13.15 -2.70 3.40
C GLU A 111 11.99 -2.83 4.38
N TYR A 112 10.89 -3.47 3.95
CA TYR A 112 9.88 -3.86 4.91
C TYR A 112 10.41 -5.02 5.74
N GLN A 113 10.09 -5.02 7.03
CA GLN A 113 10.51 -6.05 7.96
C GLN A 113 9.31 -6.53 8.76
N ASN A 114 9.21 -7.84 8.93
CA ASN A 114 8.24 -8.47 9.82
C ASN A 114 8.96 -9.57 10.59
N THR A 115 9.02 -9.43 11.90
CA THR A 115 9.66 -10.41 12.79
C THR A 115 8.59 -11.00 13.69
N SER A 116 8.52 -12.32 13.72
CA SER A 116 7.62 -13.09 14.59
C SER A 116 8.46 -14.00 15.47
N ILE A 117 8.38 -13.78 16.76
CA ILE A 117 9.00 -14.64 17.77
C ILE A 117 7.89 -15.39 18.48
N SER A 118 8.00 -16.71 18.56
CA SER A 118 7.06 -17.55 19.28
C SER A 118 7.74 -18.49 20.26
N SER A 119 7.11 -18.69 21.40
CA SER A 119 7.48 -19.70 22.38
C SER A 119 6.27 -20.62 22.58
N THR A 120 6.48 -21.91 22.54
CA THR A 120 5.43 -22.92 22.72
C THR A 120 5.84 -23.91 23.78
N ASP A 121 5.07 -23.97 24.86
CA ASP A 121 5.21 -24.95 25.93
C ASP A 121 4.23 -26.10 25.72
N MET A 122 4.70 -27.33 25.75
CA MET A 122 3.90 -28.52 25.60
C MET A 122 3.76 -29.26 26.93
N TYR A 123 2.55 -29.53 27.33
CA TYR A 123 2.20 -30.26 28.57
C TYR A 123 1.51 -31.58 28.23
N ARG A 124 1.80 -32.59 29.07
CA ARG A 124 1.10 -33.84 29.09
C ARG A 124 0.60 -34.09 30.51
N ASP A 125 -0.71 -34.25 30.69
CA ASP A 125 -1.37 -34.46 32.00
C ASP A 125 -0.92 -33.38 33.04
N GLY A 126 -0.75 -32.12 32.59
CA GLY A 126 -0.32 -31.00 33.41
C GLY A 126 1.20 -30.90 33.65
N VAL A 127 1.99 -31.81 33.13
CA VAL A 127 3.47 -31.79 33.25
C VAL A 127 4.09 -31.25 31.97
N LEU A 128 4.97 -30.24 32.08
CA LEU A 128 5.76 -29.70 30.96
C LEU A 128 6.66 -30.81 30.42
N VAL A 129 6.52 -31.11 29.13
CA VAL A 129 7.29 -32.18 28.45
C VAL A 129 8.20 -31.65 27.36
N ASP A 130 7.90 -30.48 26.80
CA ASP A 130 8.72 -29.88 25.75
C ASP A 130 8.54 -28.37 25.66
N GLN A 131 9.56 -27.66 25.17
CA GLN A 131 9.52 -26.22 24.89
C GLN A 131 10.15 -25.98 23.53
N LEU A 132 9.47 -25.21 22.70
CA LEU A 132 9.93 -24.85 21.37
C LEU A 132 9.95 -23.32 21.24
N GLU A 133 11.07 -22.77 20.79
CA GLU A 133 11.18 -21.38 20.39
C GLU A 133 11.39 -21.29 18.87
N SER A 134 10.79 -20.28 18.25
CA SER A 134 10.97 -20.01 16.84
C SER A 134 11.09 -18.50 16.60
N ASP A 135 12.07 -18.10 15.79
CA ASP A 135 12.27 -16.74 15.28
C ASP A 135 12.07 -16.77 13.76
N ALA A 136 10.99 -16.20 13.28
CA ALA A 136 10.69 -16.07 11.88
C ALA A 136 10.84 -14.60 11.45
N ARG A 137 11.69 -14.36 10.46
CA ARG A 137 11.92 -13.03 9.86
C ARG A 137 11.54 -13.07 8.41
N ASN A 138 10.69 -12.13 8.04
CA ASN A 138 10.32 -11.89 6.67
C ASN A 138 10.69 -10.44 6.32
N SER A 139 11.52 -10.27 5.32
CA SER A 139 11.92 -8.98 4.83
C SER A 139 11.85 -8.92 3.30
N GLY A 140 11.70 -7.73 2.77
CA GLY A 140 11.69 -7.56 1.33
C GLY A 140 11.87 -6.11 0.94
N LYS A 141 12.38 -5.95 -0.26
CA LYS A 141 12.55 -4.64 -0.89
C LYS A 141 11.76 -4.63 -2.19
N LYS A 142 10.76 -3.78 -2.23
CA LYS A 142 10.09 -3.43 -3.48
C LYS A 142 10.92 -2.37 -4.19
N GLY A 143 11.24 -2.59 -5.45
CA GLY A 143 11.78 -1.56 -6.34
C GLY A 143 10.73 -0.50 -6.61
N LEU A 144 11.13 0.56 -7.29
CA LEU A 144 10.20 1.55 -7.81
C LEU A 144 9.34 0.88 -8.89
N GLU A 145 8.03 0.94 -8.70
CA GLU A 145 7.03 0.49 -9.65
C GLU A 145 6.58 1.68 -10.48
N HIS A 146 6.44 1.48 -11.78
CA HIS A 146 6.06 2.51 -12.73
C HIS A 146 4.76 2.11 -13.38
N ALA A 147 3.75 2.96 -13.30
CA ALA A 147 2.53 2.84 -14.08
C ALA A 147 2.35 4.10 -14.94
N VAL A 148 2.18 3.91 -16.22
CA VAL A 148 1.90 4.99 -17.18
C VAL A 148 0.60 4.66 -17.89
N ASN A 149 -0.30 5.61 -17.95
CA ASN A 149 -1.52 5.53 -18.74
C ASN A 149 -1.58 6.71 -19.70
N ALA A 150 -1.97 6.45 -20.95
CA ALA A 150 -2.24 7.47 -21.93
C ALA A 150 -3.58 7.19 -22.61
N TYR A 151 -4.38 8.23 -22.82
CA TYR A 151 -5.67 8.11 -23.47
C TYR A 151 -5.90 9.21 -24.51
N TYR A 152 -6.75 8.92 -25.46
CA TYR A 152 -7.31 9.86 -26.41
C TYR A 152 -8.78 9.53 -26.63
N THR A 153 -9.64 10.56 -26.62
CA THR A 153 -11.06 10.43 -27.00
C THR A 153 -11.39 11.46 -28.05
N GLY A 154 -12.17 11.09 -29.06
CA GLY A 154 -12.55 12.01 -30.12
C GLY A 154 -13.82 11.60 -30.84
N THR A 155 -14.68 12.59 -31.14
CA THR A 155 -15.90 12.43 -31.93
C THR A 155 -15.71 13.10 -33.28
N PHE A 156 -15.86 12.31 -34.38
CA PHE A 156 -15.67 12.77 -35.75
C PHE A 156 -16.95 12.44 -36.54
N GLY A 157 -17.90 13.36 -36.54
CA GLY A 157 -19.20 13.15 -37.21
C GLY A 157 -19.99 12.05 -36.52
N LYS A 158 -20.04 10.85 -37.19
CA LYS A 158 -20.72 9.66 -36.66
C LYS A 158 -19.81 8.66 -35.97
N TRP A 159 -18.51 8.97 -35.89
CA TRP A 159 -17.49 8.08 -35.32
C TRP A 159 -17.02 8.60 -33.96
N ASP A 160 -17.07 7.72 -32.97
CA ASP A 160 -16.45 7.95 -31.68
C ASP A 160 -15.22 7.05 -31.58
N ILE A 161 -14.08 7.66 -31.27
CA ILE A 161 -12.81 7.00 -31.08
C ILE A 161 -12.45 7.12 -29.59
N ASP A 162 -12.17 5.98 -28.98
CA ASP A 162 -11.64 5.89 -27.62
C ASP A 162 -10.40 5.00 -27.66
N PHE A 163 -9.26 5.59 -27.29
CA PHE A 163 -7.98 4.90 -27.22
C PHE A 163 -7.43 5.00 -25.82
N ASN A 164 -7.01 3.87 -25.28
CA ASN A 164 -6.36 3.79 -23.97
C ASN A 164 -5.16 2.85 -24.03
N ALA A 165 -4.03 3.26 -23.45
CA ALA A 165 -2.81 2.49 -23.36
C ALA A 165 -2.24 2.53 -21.95
N ASP A 166 -1.93 1.36 -21.42
CA ASP A 166 -1.34 1.20 -20.10
C ASP A 166 0.03 0.52 -20.21
N PHE A 167 0.98 1.04 -19.46
CA PHE A 167 2.29 0.42 -19.27
C PHE A 167 2.57 0.29 -17.78
N TYR A 168 3.01 -0.90 -17.36
CA TYR A 168 3.39 -1.18 -16.00
C TYR A 168 4.74 -1.88 -15.94
N GLN A 169 5.60 -1.44 -15.02
CA GLN A 169 6.89 -2.08 -14.74
C GLN A 169 7.16 -2.04 -13.23
N GLY A 170 7.51 -3.17 -12.64
CA GLY A 170 7.88 -3.27 -11.24
C GLY A 170 8.87 -4.41 -10.97
N ARG A 171 9.55 -4.33 -9.82
CA ARG A 171 10.46 -5.38 -9.36
C ARG A 171 10.37 -5.56 -7.86
N ASN A 172 10.15 -6.80 -7.41
CA ASN A 172 10.07 -7.17 -6.00
C ASN A 172 11.12 -8.22 -5.63
N ARG A 173 11.63 -8.11 -4.41
CA ARG A 173 12.48 -9.14 -3.78
C ARG A 173 11.97 -9.42 -2.37
N ASN A 174 11.70 -10.68 -2.06
CA ASN A 174 11.29 -11.17 -0.75
C ASN A 174 12.33 -12.17 -0.24
N GLU A 175 12.58 -12.13 1.06
CA GLU A 175 13.45 -13.07 1.75
C GLU A 175 12.77 -13.50 3.06
N GLN A 176 12.77 -14.79 3.34
CA GLN A 176 12.22 -15.35 4.57
C GLN A 176 13.28 -16.23 5.23
N ILE A 177 13.52 -16.00 6.50
CA ILE A 177 14.42 -16.78 7.35
C ILE A 177 13.59 -17.30 8.53
N VAL A 178 13.71 -18.57 8.82
CA VAL A 178 13.09 -19.22 10.00
C VAL A 178 14.22 -19.96 10.74
N LEU A 179 14.33 -19.67 12.02
CA LEU A 179 15.30 -20.26 12.95
C LEU A 179 14.60 -20.92 14.11
#